data_9f44d34b548af4304d083a39d7a6e9ef
#
_entry.id   9f44d34b548af4304d083a39d7a6e9ef
#
_cell.length_a   1.000
_cell.length_b   1.000
_cell.length_c   1.000
_cell.angle_alpha   90.00
_cell.angle_beta   90.00
_cell.angle_gamma   90.00
#
_symmetry.space_group_name_H-M   'P 1'
#
loop_
_entity.id
_entity.type
_entity.pdbx_description
1 polymer ?
#
loop_
_entity_poly.entity_id
_entity_poly.type
_entity_poly.pdbx_seq_one_letter_code
_entity_poly.pdbx_strand_id
1 'polypeptide(L)'
;MAPAEVIVVDLVLIDGELGMVKLTADGVLEAIEYGEPSRYWTVKKDVLGFVVEGKYIRIKTVVEREEGICCGEFGGDYSRKDFVFEPFSEDAKNRFCFKLRQYLDSLGRPKRLLVFVNPFGGKKSALKIFEKQVKPLFEDADIQLDVQETKYQLHAREMVRSMDVSKYDGIVCVSGDGVLVEVVNGLLQRADWKTVFKLPIGVIPAGTGNGMIKSLLDAVGLQCCANSATISIIRGHTRSLDVATISQGNTKFFSVLMLAWGLVADIDIESEKFRWMGSARMDFYAIQRIICLRQYNGRVLFLPAPGFEGYGQPTSYRLYKEPPVSNNKALGYQGPDTKFEDVDEWREIKGPFVSVWLHNVPWGAENNLVAPAAKISEGTHVQSPYVAYLKVKAFALEPGALVGEPDTEGIIDADGEVLARGRRSYKCEQIALMSYDKLQVTVDQGLATLFSPEY
;
A
#
# COMPACT_ATOMS: atom_id res chain seq x y z
N MET A 1 26.04 -13.24 -26.96
CA MET A 1 24.78 -13.93 -26.59
C MET A 1 24.24 -14.59 -27.84
N ALA A 2 23.83 -15.86 -27.79
CA ALA A 2 23.12 -16.49 -28.90
C ALA A 2 21.81 -15.72 -29.16
N PRO A 3 21.36 -15.56 -30.43
CA PRO A 3 20.11 -14.91 -30.73
C PRO A 3 18.97 -15.71 -30.08
N ALA A 4 18.02 -14.98 -29.45
CA ALA A 4 16.86 -15.61 -28.81
C ALA A 4 16.04 -16.38 -29.86
N GLU A 5 15.51 -17.55 -29.48
CA GLU A 5 14.66 -18.35 -30.34
C GLU A 5 13.41 -17.57 -30.74
N VAL A 6 13.07 -17.56 -32.02
CA VAL A 6 11.89 -16.88 -32.55
C VAL A 6 10.66 -17.79 -32.42
N ILE A 7 9.63 -17.33 -31.69
CA ILE A 7 8.36 -18.05 -31.54
C ILE A 7 7.49 -17.89 -32.78
N VAL A 8 7.40 -16.66 -33.32
CA VAL A 8 6.63 -16.33 -34.51
C VAL A 8 7.24 -15.13 -35.21
N VAL A 9 7.28 -15.17 -36.52
CA VAL A 9 7.63 -14.05 -37.39
C VAL A 9 6.67 -14.04 -38.57
N ASP A 10 6.10 -12.88 -38.87
CA ASP A 10 5.18 -12.69 -39.96
C ASP A 10 5.45 -11.38 -40.71
N LEU A 11 5.31 -11.43 -42.05
CA LEU A 11 5.22 -10.22 -42.85
C LEU A 11 3.86 -9.55 -42.63
N VAL A 12 3.86 -8.22 -42.55
CA VAL A 12 2.69 -7.43 -42.18
C VAL A 12 2.70 -6.11 -42.94
N LEU A 13 1.57 -5.39 -42.93
CA LEU A 13 1.51 -3.99 -43.27
C LEU A 13 1.45 -3.15 -41.98
N ILE A 14 2.35 -2.20 -41.82
CA ILE A 14 2.38 -1.22 -40.75
C ILE A 14 2.16 0.15 -41.39
N ASP A 15 1.08 0.82 -41.04
CA ASP A 15 0.65 2.09 -41.65
C ASP A 15 0.54 2.04 -43.19
N GLY A 16 0.27 0.85 -43.74
CA GLY A 16 0.16 0.60 -45.19
C GLY A 16 1.47 0.21 -45.89
N GLU A 17 2.60 0.30 -45.21
CA GLU A 17 3.92 -0.07 -45.71
C GLU A 17 4.32 -1.49 -45.31
N LEU A 18 5.15 -2.13 -46.14
CA LEU A 18 5.65 -3.48 -45.89
C LEU A 18 6.55 -3.49 -44.66
N GLY A 19 6.26 -4.39 -43.75
CA GLY A 19 7.05 -4.60 -42.54
C GLY A 19 7.06 -6.04 -42.07
N MET A 20 7.69 -6.25 -40.94
CA MET A 20 7.75 -7.55 -40.26
C MET A 20 7.50 -7.38 -38.78
N VAL A 21 6.71 -8.28 -38.18
CA VAL A 21 6.54 -8.37 -36.73
C VAL A 21 7.05 -9.72 -36.25
N LYS A 22 7.86 -9.69 -35.19
CA LYS A 22 8.52 -10.88 -34.64
C LYS A 22 8.34 -10.94 -33.13
N LEU A 23 8.01 -12.11 -32.60
CA LEU A 23 7.96 -12.41 -31.17
C LEU A 23 9.01 -13.49 -30.86
N THR A 24 9.85 -13.23 -29.87
CA THR A 24 10.90 -14.14 -29.42
C THR A 24 10.52 -14.89 -28.16
N ALA A 25 11.22 -15.98 -27.86
CA ALA A 25 10.96 -16.82 -26.69
C ALA A 25 11.22 -16.12 -25.33
N ASP A 26 12.12 -15.15 -25.32
CA ASP A 26 12.41 -14.28 -24.18
C ASP A 26 11.40 -13.11 -24.03
N GLY A 27 10.40 -13.05 -24.93
CA GLY A 27 9.30 -12.10 -24.85
C GLY A 27 9.61 -10.72 -25.42
N VAL A 28 10.48 -10.63 -26.39
CA VAL A 28 10.67 -9.39 -27.14
C VAL A 28 9.75 -9.39 -28.36
N LEU A 29 8.91 -8.36 -28.46
CA LEU A 29 8.13 -8.03 -29.65
C LEU A 29 8.91 -6.99 -30.44
N GLU A 30 9.29 -7.32 -31.68
CA GLU A 30 10.02 -6.44 -32.59
C GLU A 30 9.16 -6.14 -33.81
N ALA A 31 9.07 -4.86 -34.18
CA ALA A 31 8.47 -4.42 -35.43
C ALA A 31 9.54 -3.74 -36.29
N ILE A 32 9.68 -4.23 -37.53
CA ILE A 32 10.67 -3.76 -38.50
C ILE A 32 9.91 -3.16 -39.69
N GLU A 33 10.13 -1.90 -39.96
CA GLU A 33 9.58 -1.18 -41.10
C GLU A 33 10.72 -0.86 -42.08
N TYR A 34 10.45 -0.92 -43.40
CA TYR A 34 11.46 -0.64 -44.36
C TYR A 34 11.85 0.85 -44.33
N GLY A 35 13.12 1.14 -44.09
CA GLY A 35 13.65 2.51 -44.02
C GLY A 35 13.51 3.19 -42.64
N GLU A 36 12.87 2.57 -41.67
CA GLU A 36 12.72 3.07 -40.32
C GLU A 36 13.50 2.24 -39.31
N PRO A 37 13.87 2.82 -38.15
CA PRO A 37 14.49 2.05 -37.07
C PRO A 37 13.50 1.05 -36.49
N SER A 38 13.97 -0.15 -36.18
CA SER A 38 13.14 -1.19 -35.53
C SER A 38 12.62 -0.72 -34.21
N ARG A 39 11.33 -1.02 -33.93
CA ARG A 39 10.67 -0.77 -32.65
C ARG A 39 10.65 -2.04 -31.82
N TYR A 40 10.89 -1.91 -30.51
CA TYR A 40 10.97 -3.05 -29.58
C TYR A 40 10.08 -2.83 -28.38
N TRP A 41 9.45 -3.90 -27.93
CA TRP A 41 8.69 -3.97 -26.67
C TRP A 41 9.04 -5.23 -25.92
N THR A 42 9.28 -5.13 -24.63
CA THR A 42 9.33 -6.30 -23.75
C THR A 42 7.91 -6.63 -23.33
N VAL A 43 7.38 -7.76 -23.79
CA VAL A 43 5.96 -8.13 -23.56
C VAL A 43 5.60 -8.10 -22.08
N LYS A 44 6.50 -8.58 -21.21
CA LYS A 44 6.29 -8.56 -19.75
C LYS A 44 6.08 -7.13 -19.21
N LYS A 45 6.82 -6.14 -19.74
CA LYS A 45 6.83 -4.76 -19.23
C LYS A 45 5.89 -3.83 -20.01
N ASP A 46 5.90 -3.93 -21.33
CA ASP A 46 5.37 -2.88 -22.19
C ASP A 46 4.03 -3.23 -22.82
N VAL A 47 3.71 -4.54 -22.97
CA VAL A 47 2.47 -4.97 -23.60
C VAL A 47 1.43 -5.31 -22.54
N LEU A 48 0.29 -4.62 -22.55
CA LEU A 48 -0.86 -4.93 -21.70
C LEU A 48 -1.66 -6.11 -22.27
N GLY A 49 -2.02 -6.01 -23.55
CA GLY A 49 -2.82 -6.99 -24.25
C GLY A 49 -2.91 -6.70 -25.73
N PHE A 50 -3.87 -7.30 -26.42
CA PHE A 50 -4.15 -7.00 -27.83
C PHE A 50 -5.64 -7.21 -28.15
N VAL A 51 -6.08 -6.53 -29.22
CA VAL A 51 -7.44 -6.64 -29.75
C VAL A 51 -7.35 -6.87 -31.26
N VAL A 52 -8.22 -7.72 -31.78
CA VAL A 52 -8.39 -7.95 -33.23
C VAL A 52 -9.55 -7.10 -33.73
N GLU A 53 -9.25 -6.17 -34.65
CA GLU A 53 -10.23 -5.25 -35.25
C GLU A 53 -10.30 -5.52 -36.76
N GLY A 54 -11.19 -6.44 -37.16
CA GLY A 54 -11.28 -6.88 -38.54
C GLY A 54 -9.97 -7.55 -39.02
N LYS A 55 -9.29 -6.94 -39.98
CA LYS A 55 -8.00 -7.41 -40.48
C LYS A 55 -6.79 -6.94 -39.66
N TYR A 56 -6.96 -6.00 -38.75
CA TYR A 56 -5.89 -5.41 -37.95
C TYR A 56 -5.72 -6.12 -36.60
N ILE A 57 -4.47 -6.17 -36.12
CA ILE A 57 -4.12 -6.47 -34.76
C ILE A 57 -3.65 -5.18 -34.11
N ARG A 58 -4.30 -4.82 -33.00
CA ARG A 58 -3.92 -3.68 -32.17
C ARG A 58 -3.29 -4.18 -30.89
N ILE A 59 -1.99 -3.96 -30.74
CA ILE A 59 -1.25 -4.26 -29.51
C ILE A 59 -1.41 -3.07 -28.57
N LYS A 60 -1.90 -3.33 -27.36
CA LYS A 60 -2.06 -2.36 -26.29
C LYS A 60 -0.77 -2.26 -25.52
N THR A 61 -0.05 -1.14 -25.63
CA THR A 61 1.24 -0.95 -24.98
C THR A 61 1.22 0.23 -24.01
N VAL A 62 2.19 0.23 -23.10
CA VAL A 62 2.52 1.34 -22.23
C VAL A 62 3.97 1.73 -22.46
N VAL A 63 4.23 3.02 -22.39
CA VAL A 63 5.57 3.60 -22.53
C VAL A 63 5.80 4.45 -21.29
N GLU A 64 6.93 4.23 -20.64
CA GLU A 64 7.39 5.09 -19.56
C GLU A 64 7.78 6.45 -20.14
N ARG A 65 7.25 7.52 -19.60
CA ARG A 65 7.60 8.88 -20.00
C ARG A 65 8.90 9.26 -19.31
N GLU A 66 9.93 9.53 -20.05
CA GLU A 66 11.12 10.22 -19.56
C GLU A 66 10.73 11.65 -19.17
N GLU A 67 11.27 12.16 -18.07
CA GLU A 67 10.96 13.47 -17.53
C GLU A 67 11.26 14.59 -18.53
N GLY A 68 10.26 15.40 -18.80
CA GLY A 68 10.47 16.76 -19.35
C GLY A 68 10.96 17.70 -18.24
N ILE A 69 12.01 18.45 -18.52
CA ILE A 69 12.78 19.36 -17.63
C ILE A 69 11.95 20.43 -16.86
N CYS A 70 10.62 20.39 -16.88
CA CYS A 70 9.79 21.51 -16.45
C CYS A 70 9.12 21.41 -15.06
N CYS A 71 9.11 20.28 -14.38
CA CYS A 71 8.49 20.18 -13.05
C CYS A 71 9.29 19.21 -12.20
N GLY A 72 10.04 19.71 -11.24
CA GLY A 72 11.02 19.04 -10.38
C GLY A 72 10.52 17.86 -9.51
N GLU A 73 9.70 16.97 -10.03
CA GLU A 73 9.31 15.70 -9.42
C GLU A 73 10.06 14.56 -10.11
N PHE A 74 10.87 13.83 -9.36
CA PHE A 74 11.60 12.65 -9.82
C PHE A 74 10.63 11.46 -9.94
N GLY A 75 10.59 10.79 -11.11
CA GLY A 75 9.86 9.54 -11.33
C GLY A 75 9.07 9.48 -12.64
N GLY A 76 9.20 8.37 -13.37
CA GLY A 76 8.49 8.15 -14.63
C GLY A 76 7.00 7.85 -14.42
N ASP A 77 6.14 8.44 -15.26
CA ASP A 77 4.74 8.06 -15.43
C ASP A 77 4.59 7.22 -16.70
N TYR A 78 3.54 6.41 -16.76
CA TYR A 78 3.23 5.59 -17.93
C TYR A 78 2.15 6.23 -18.80
N SER A 79 2.33 6.16 -20.12
CA SER A 79 1.31 6.53 -21.10
C SER A 79 0.93 5.33 -21.96
N ARG A 80 -0.37 5.24 -22.28
CA ARG A 80 -0.88 4.25 -23.23
C ARG A 80 -0.45 4.62 -24.65
N LYS A 81 0.01 3.65 -25.41
CA LYS A 81 0.35 3.79 -26.81
C LYS A 81 0.03 2.51 -27.54
N ASP A 82 -0.81 2.59 -28.56
CA ASP A 82 -1.18 1.43 -29.37
C ASP A 82 -0.18 1.24 -30.51
N PHE A 83 0.09 -0.02 -30.85
CA PHE A 83 0.79 -0.42 -32.06
C PHE A 83 -0.16 -1.25 -32.92
N VAL A 84 -0.37 -0.86 -34.17
CA VAL A 84 -1.35 -1.48 -35.08
C VAL A 84 -0.65 -1.97 -36.32
N PHE A 85 -1.01 -3.19 -36.74
CA PHE A 85 -0.51 -3.77 -38.01
C PHE A 85 -1.54 -4.70 -38.62
N GLU A 86 -1.40 -4.98 -39.93
CA GLU A 86 -2.24 -5.87 -40.73
C GLU A 86 -1.45 -7.08 -41.19
N PRO A 87 -1.71 -8.30 -40.69
CA PRO A 87 -1.15 -9.53 -41.23
C PRO A 87 -1.64 -9.83 -42.66
N PHE A 88 -0.78 -10.40 -43.50
CA PHE A 88 -1.13 -10.71 -44.90
C PHE A 88 -2.17 -11.80 -45.09
N SER A 89 -2.41 -12.63 -44.10
CA SER A 89 -3.40 -13.70 -44.17
C SER A 89 -4.10 -13.93 -42.84
N GLU A 90 -5.28 -14.52 -42.89
CA GLU A 90 -6.04 -14.93 -41.69
C GLU A 90 -5.26 -15.96 -40.84
N ASP A 91 -4.54 -16.86 -41.50
CA ASP A 91 -3.73 -17.90 -40.82
C ASP A 91 -2.55 -17.25 -40.07
N ALA A 92 -1.87 -16.28 -40.67
CA ALA A 92 -0.80 -15.51 -40.02
C ALA A 92 -1.37 -14.75 -38.81
N LYS A 93 -2.51 -14.08 -38.97
CA LYS A 93 -3.22 -13.37 -37.87
C LYS A 93 -3.50 -14.31 -36.72
N ASN A 94 -4.15 -15.46 -36.99
CA ASN A 94 -4.54 -16.42 -35.96
C ASN A 94 -3.32 -17.02 -35.24
N ARG A 95 -2.28 -17.37 -35.99
CA ARG A 95 -1.02 -17.91 -35.43
C ARG A 95 -0.35 -16.90 -34.51
N PHE A 96 -0.23 -15.62 -34.94
CA PHE A 96 0.39 -14.57 -34.15
C PHE A 96 -0.43 -14.32 -32.85
N CYS A 97 -1.75 -14.12 -32.96
CA CYS A 97 -2.63 -13.90 -31.83
C CYS A 97 -2.56 -15.07 -30.83
N PHE A 98 -2.56 -16.33 -31.32
CA PHE A 98 -2.44 -17.49 -30.46
C PHE A 98 -1.11 -17.49 -29.69
N LYS A 99 0.00 -17.24 -30.34
CA LYS A 99 1.33 -17.22 -29.71
C LYS A 99 1.48 -16.09 -28.72
N LEU A 100 1.02 -14.88 -29.05
CA LEU A 100 1.05 -13.75 -28.14
C LEU A 100 0.16 -13.98 -26.92
N ARG A 101 -1.07 -14.55 -27.12
CA ARG A 101 -1.96 -14.91 -26.00
C ARG A 101 -1.31 -15.96 -25.10
N GLN A 102 -0.72 -17.00 -25.67
CA GLN A 102 -0.03 -18.04 -24.91
C GLN A 102 1.10 -17.44 -24.06
N TYR A 103 1.85 -16.48 -24.61
CA TYR A 103 2.91 -15.78 -23.87
C TYR A 103 2.36 -14.92 -22.74
N LEU A 104 1.34 -14.09 -23.02
CA LEU A 104 0.68 -13.24 -22.01
C LEU A 104 0.09 -14.09 -20.86
N ASP A 105 -0.52 -15.23 -21.16
CA ASP A 105 -1.08 -16.13 -20.15
C ASP A 105 0.00 -16.78 -19.28
N SER A 106 1.22 -16.95 -19.81
CA SER A 106 2.35 -17.50 -19.05
C SER A 106 2.94 -16.51 -18.02
N LEU A 107 2.60 -15.22 -18.10
CA LEU A 107 3.16 -14.17 -17.22
C LEU A 107 2.58 -14.20 -15.80
N GLY A 108 1.55 -14.99 -15.52
CA GLY A 108 0.94 -15.07 -14.18
C GLY A 108 0.22 -13.80 -13.72
N ARG A 109 -0.22 -12.96 -14.68
CA ARG A 109 -0.98 -11.73 -14.38
C ARG A 109 -2.35 -12.05 -13.78
N PRO A 110 -2.89 -11.21 -12.89
CA PRO A 110 -4.24 -11.40 -12.39
C PRO A 110 -5.26 -11.36 -13.53
N LYS A 111 -6.31 -12.19 -13.44
CA LYS A 111 -7.39 -12.24 -14.43
C LYS A 111 -8.68 -11.63 -13.91
N ARG A 112 -8.89 -11.66 -12.60
CA ARG A 112 -10.10 -11.13 -11.97
C ARG A 112 -9.80 -10.45 -10.66
N LEU A 113 -10.16 -9.17 -10.55
CA LEU A 113 -9.90 -8.33 -9.39
C LEU A 113 -11.21 -7.83 -8.75
N LEU A 114 -11.24 -7.84 -7.41
CA LEU A 114 -12.24 -7.11 -6.62
C LEU A 114 -11.71 -5.69 -6.38
N VAL A 115 -12.45 -4.67 -6.80
CA VAL A 115 -12.01 -3.28 -6.71
C VAL A 115 -12.92 -2.49 -5.77
N PHE A 116 -12.35 -1.93 -4.71
CA PHE A 116 -13.03 -0.96 -3.84
C PHE A 116 -12.68 0.45 -4.27
N VAL A 117 -13.69 1.27 -4.55
CA VAL A 117 -13.53 2.70 -4.86
C VAL A 117 -14.15 3.52 -3.74
N ASN A 118 -13.38 4.43 -3.14
CA ASN A 118 -13.87 5.32 -2.08
C ASN A 118 -14.18 6.72 -2.63
N PRO A 119 -15.45 7.06 -2.90
CA PRO A 119 -15.82 8.36 -3.45
C PRO A 119 -15.69 9.52 -2.47
N PHE A 120 -15.53 9.23 -1.16
CA PHE A 120 -15.55 10.23 -0.10
C PHE A 120 -14.15 10.70 0.33
N GLY A 121 -13.11 9.92 0.00
CA GLY A 121 -11.73 10.17 0.43
C GLY A 121 -11.04 11.32 -0.32
N GLY A 122 -10.08 11.96 0.32
CA GLY A 122 -9.21 12.97 -0.27
C GLY A 122 -9.97 14.11 -0.98
N LYS A 123 -9.61 14.35 -2.24
CA LYS A 123 -10.25 15.37 -3.10
C LYS A 123 -11.57 14.90 -3.74
N LYS A 124 -12.14 13.79 -3.29
CA LYS A 124 -13.33 13.13 -3.87
C LYS A 124 -13.14 12.77 -5.35
N SER A 125 -11.93 12.45 -5.76
CA SER A 125 -11.55 12.18 -7.14
C SER A 125 -11.43 10.71 -7.50
N ALA A 126 -11.60 9.79 -6.53
CA ALA A 126 -11.35 8.36 -6.70
C ALA A 126 -12.15 7.73 -7.84
N LEU A 127 -13.44 8.05 -7.98
CA LEU A 127 -14.26 7.59 -9.11
C LEU A 127 -13.74 8.10 -10.46
N LYS A 128 -13.36 9.39 -10.53
CA LYS A 128 -12.79 9.96 -11.76
C LYS A 128 -11.45 9.35 -12.12
N ILE A 129 -10.59 9.11 -11.13
CA ILE A 129 -9.29 8.42 -11.30
C ILE A 129 -9.55 7.00 -11.81
N PHE A 130 -10.45 6.26 -11.17
CA PHE A 130 -10.80 4.92 -11.56
C PHE A 130 -11.30 4.86 -13.01
N GLU A 131 -12.33 5.62 -13.36
CA GLU A 131 -12.94 5.56 -14.69
C GLU A 131 -12.01 6.06 -15.81
N LYS A 132 -11.17 7.07 -15.54
CA LYS A 132 -10.36 7.69 -16.60
C LYS A 132 -8.95 7.15 -16.74
N GLN A 133 -8.36 6.61 -15.67
CA GLN A 133 -6.96 6.19 -15.65
C GLN A 133 -6.81 4.69 -15.37
N VAL A 134 -7.53 4.16 -14.39
CA VAL A 134 -7.33 2.79 -13.88
C VAL A 134 -8.05 1.75 -14.73
N LYS A 135 -9.37 1.91 -14.88
CA LYS A 135 -10.23 0.97 -15.59
C LYS A 135 -9.78 0.70 -17.03
N PRO A 136 -9.43 1.73 -17.84
CA PRO A 136 -8.97 1.49 -19.21
C PRO A 136 -7.67 0.68 -19.30
N LEU A 137 -6.77 0.79 -18.31
CA LEU A 137 -5.54 -0.01 -18.26
C LEU A 137 -5.82 -1.48 -17.95
N PHE A 138 -6.73 -1.75 -16.99
CA PHE A 138 -7.16 -3.10 -16.69
C PHE A 138 -7.91 -3.75 -17.87
N GLU A 139 -8.77 -2.99 -18.55
CA GLU A 139 -9.48 -3.45 -19.77
C GLU A 139 -8.49 -3.78 -20.89
N ASP A 140 -7.48 -2.93 -21.13
CA ASP A 140 -6.42 -3.20 -22.12
C ASP A 140 -5.59 -4.46 -21.77
N ALA A 141 -5.52 -4.82 -20.48
CA ALA A 141 -4.84 -6.03 -20.00
C ALA A 141 -5.78 -7.26 -19.89
N ASP A 142 -7.02 -7.16 -20.36
CA ASP A 142 -8.03 -8.24 -20.33
C ASP A 142 -8.32 -8.75 -18.90
N ILE A 143 -8.33 -7.83 -17.92
CA ILE A 143 -8.59 -8.13 -16.51
C ILE A 143 -10.06 -7.82 -16.18
N GLN A 144 -10.79 -8.81 -15.66
CA GLN A 144 -12.16 -8.65 -15.21
C GLN A 144 -12.23 -7.93 -13.87
N LEU A 145 -13.09 -6.92 -13.76
CA LEU A 145 -13.25 -6.12 -12.56
C LEU A 145 -14.64 -6.32 -11.94
N ASP A 146 -14.67 -6.60 -10.64
CA ASP A 146 -15.87 -6.51 -9.82
C ASP A 146 -15.72 -5.26 -8.92
N VAL A 147 -16.45 -4.19 -9.28
CA VAL A 147 -16.25 -2.86 -8.68
C VAL A 147 -17.29 -2.61 -7.61
N GLN A 148 -16.82 -2.20 -6.43
CA GLN A 148 -17.63 -1.90 -5.26
C GLN A 148 -17.31 -0.48 -4.76
N GLU A 149 -18.32 0.39 -4.74
CA GLU A 149 -18.18 1.71 -4.13
C GLU A 149 -18.43 1.62 -2.62
N THR A 150 -17.51 2.19 -1.83
CA THR A 150 -17.74 2.32 -0.38
C THR A 150 -18.79 3.40 -0.13
N LYS A 151 -19.67 3.18 0.85
CA LYS A 151 -20.80 4.09 1.17
C LYS A 151 -20.62 4.83 2.48
N TYR A 152 -19.81 4.28 3.38
CA TYR A 152 -19.53 4.83 4.71
C TYR A 152 -18.22 4.24 5.23
N GLN A 153 -17.71 4.78 6.31
CA GLN A 153 -16.51 4.28 7.02
C GLN A 153 -16.71 2.82 7.45
N LEU A 154 -15.70 1.98 7.30
CA LEU A 154 -15.69 0.53 7.57
C LEU A 154 -16.53 -0.32 6.58
N HIS A 155 -17.09 0.26 5.53
CA HIS A 155 -17.89 -0.51 4.56
C HIS A 155 -17.07 -1.56 3.82
N ALA A 156 -15.84 -1.26 3.39
CA ALA A 156 -14.97 -2.24 2.75
C ALA A 156 -14.64 -3.40 3.70
N ARG A 157 -14.41 -3.13 4.99
CA ARG A 157 -14.20 -4.13 6.04
C ARG A 157 -15.39 -5.08 6.18
N GLU A 158 -16.61 -4.55 6.23
CA GLU A 158 -17.83 -5.35 6.32
C GLU A 158 -18.04 -6.23 5.09
N MET A 159 -17.79 -5.66 3.90
CA MET A 159 -17.94 -6.39 2.65
C MET A 159 -16.97 -7.57 2.56
N VAL A 160 -15.66 -7.37 2.77
CA VAL A 160 -14.69 -8.47 2.67
C VAL A 160 -14.89 -9.54 3.73
N ARG A 161 -15.51 -9.23 4.88
CA ARG A 161 -15.87 -10.22 5.89
C ARG A 161 -16.97 -11.19 5.44
N SER A 162 -17.90 -10.74 4.61
CA SER A 162 -19.09 -11.51 4.19
C SER A 162 -18.99 -12.05 2.76
N MET A 163 -18.20 -11.43 1.89
CA MET A 163 -18.06 -11.83 0.49
C MET A 163 -17.24 -13.11 0.32
N ASP A 164 -17.55 -13.86 -0.72
CA ASP A 164 -16.64 -14.89 -1.25
C ASP A 164 -15.54 -14.19 -2.06
N VAL A 165 -14.37 -14.07 -1.45
CA VAL A 165 -13.19 -13.45 -2.08
C VAL A 165 -12.30 -14.45 -2.81
N SER A 166 -12.56 -15.75 -2.66
CA SER A 166 -11.74 -16.82 -3.25
C SER A 166 -11.79 -16.88 -4.79
N LYS A 167 -12.79 -16.25 -5.39
CA LYS A 167 -12.98 -16.15 -6.85
C LYS A 167 -12.13 -15.06 -7.52
N TYR A 168 -11.37 -14.29 -6.75
CA TYR A 168 -10.51 -13.20 -7.25
C TYR A 168 -9.04 -13.57 -7.10
N ASP A 169 -8.22 -13.02 -7.99
CA ASP A 169 -6.76 -13.13 -7.96
C ASP A 169 -6.11 -12.03 -7.09
N GLY A 170 -6.91 -11.05 -6.65
CA GLY A 170 -6.49 -9.97 -5.76
C GLY A 170 -7.59 -8.97 -5.48
N ILE A 171 -7.30 -8.06 -4.54
CA ILE A 171 -8.18 -6.97 -4.11
C ILE A 171 -7.47 -5.64 -4.42
N VAL A 172 -8.18 -4.66 -4.98
CA VAL A 172 -7.62 -3.35 -5.31
C VAL A 172 -8.38 -2.24 -4.58
N CYS A 173 -7.66 -1.37 -3.90
CA CYS A 173 -8.20 -0.22 -3.18
C CYS A 173 -7.88 1.07 -3.94
N VAL A 174 -8.88 1.70 -4.58
CA VAL A 174 -8.78 3.03 -5.20
C VAL A 174 -9.20 4.07 -4.17
N SER A 175 -8.22 4.49 -3.36
CA SER A 175 -8.46 5.27 -2.15
C SER A 175 -7.14 5.81 -1.60
N GLY A 176 -7.19 6.46 -0.44
CA GLY A 176 -6.04 6.56 0.46
C GLY A 176 -5.84 5.28 1.27
N ASP A 177 -4.93 5.33 2.22
CA ASP A 177 -4.52 4.17 3.03
C ASP A 177 -5.67 3.56 3.86
N GLY A 178 -6.68 4.34 4.25
CA GLY A 178 -7.78 3.89 5.12
C GLY A 178 -8.54 2.68 4.59
N VAL A 179 -8.86 2.61 3.27
CA VAL A 179 -9.56 1.44 2.71
C VAL A 179 -8.66 0.20 2.70
N LEU A 180 -7.35 0.34 2.51
CA LEU A 180 -6.39 -0.77 2.68
C LEU A 180 -6.50 -1.35 4.09
N VAL A 181 -6.51 -0.49 5.11
CA VAL A 181 -6.62 -0.89 6.52
C VAL A 181 -7.96 -1.57 6.81
N GLU A 182 -9.05 -1.04 6.24
CA GLU A 182 -10.37 -1.68 6.34
C GLU A 182 -10.37 -3.10 5.76
N VAL A 183 -9.78 -3.29 4.57
CA VAL A 183 -9.67 -4.59 3.90
C VAL A 183 -8.83 -5.56 4.71
N VAL A 184 -7.65 -5.14 5.18
CA VAL A 184 -6.77 -5.96 6.03
C VAL A 184 -7.48 -6.41 7.29
N ASN A 185 -8.12 -5.48 8.02
CA ASN A 185 -8.85 -5.80 9.24
C ASN A 185 -10.07 -6.71 8.96
N GLY A 186 -10.75 -6.52 7.83
CA GLY A 186 -11.87 -7.35 7.43
C GLY A 186 -11.46 -8.79 7.11
N LEU A 187 -10.38 -8.99 6.36
CA LEU A 187 -9.85 -10.31 5.99
C LEU A 187 -9.33 -11.06 7.21
N LEU A 188 -8.57 -10.41 8.11
CA LEU A 188 -8.00 -11.03 9.31
C LEU A 188 -9.06 -11.43 10.34
N GLN A 189 -10.25 -10.81 10.31
CA GLN A 189 -11.37 -11.16 11.19
C GLN A 189 -12.19 -12.37 10.71
N ARG A 190 -11.91 -12.93 9.54
CA ARG A 190 -12.60 -14.10 9.00
C ARG A 190 -12.12 -15.39 9.64
N ALA A 191 -12.99 -16.40 9.67
CA ALA A 191 -12.62 -17.75 10.11
C ALA A 191 -11.62 -18.43 9.17
N ASP A 192 -11.71 -18.12 7.87
CA ASP A 192 -10.86 -18.64 6.79
C ASP A 192 -9.66 -17.70 6.47
N TRP A 193 -9.29 -16.80 7.37
CA TRP A 193 -8.26 -15.78 7.16
C TRP A 193 -6.94 -16.33 6.60
N LYS A 194 -6.51 -17.52 7.02
CA LYS A 194 -5.27 -18.17 6.54
C LYS A 194 -5.25 -18.39 5.02
N THR A 195 -6.41 -18.56 4.43
CA THR A 195 -6.55 -18.77 2.99
C THR A 195 -6.76 -17.45 2.26
N VAL A 196 -7.71 -16.64 2.72
CA VAL A 196 -8.09 -15.40 2.01
C VAL A 196 -7.04 -14.30 2.16
N PHE A 197 -6.25 -14.31 3.22
CA PHE A 197 -5.20 -13.31 3.45
C PHE A 197 -3.94 -13.52 2.59
N LYS A 198 -3.88 -14.60 1.81
CA LYS A 198 -2.87 -14.82 0.76
C LYS A 198 -3.17 -14.04 -0.52
N LEU A 199 -4.39 -13.54 -0.69
CA LEU A 199 -4.76 -12.70 -1.83
C LEU A 199 -3.94 -11.39 -1.78
N PRO A 200 -3.24 -11.04 -2.86
CA PRO A 200 -2.51 -9.79 -2.89
C PRO A 200 -3.46 -8.60 -2.92
N ILE A 201 -3.09 -7.54 -2.21
CA ILE A 201 -3.86 -6.30 -2.16
C ILE A 201 -3.09 -5.24 -2.95
N GLY A 202 -3.76 -4.58 -3.89
CA GLY A 202 -3.25 -3.43 -4.65
C GLY A 202 -3.77 -2.12 -4.09
N VAL A 203 -2.96 -1.08 -4.13
CA VAL A 203 -3.35 0.27 -3.73
C VAL A 203 -3.17 1.22 -4.90
N ILE A 204 -4.19 2.00 -5.20
CA ILE A 204 -4.18 3.05 -6.23
C ILE A 204 -4.35 4.40 -5.51
N PRO A 205 -3.41 5.34 -5.66
CA PRO A 205 -3.43 6.60 -4.90
C PRO A 205 -4.61 7.49 -5.34
N ALA A 206 -5.56 7.69 -4.43
CA ALA A 206 -6.72 8.55 -4.63
C ALA A 206 -7.17 9.25 -3.33
N GLY A 207 -6.38 9.13 -2.26
CA GLY A 207 -6.62 9.73 -0.95
C GLY A 207 -5.82 11.00 -0.70
N THR A 208 -5.73 11.40 0.57
CA THR A 208 -4.92 12.53 1.03
C THR A 208 -3.50 12.08 1.39
N GLY A 209 -3.34 10.90 1.98
CA GLY A 209 -2.07 10.39 2.51
C GLY A 209 -1.28 9.59 1.47
N ASN A 210 -1.79 8.44 1.05
CA ASN A 210 -1.19 7.49 0.08
C ASN A 210 0.22 6.98 0.46
N GLY A 211 0.51 6.85 1.77
CA GLY A 211 1.83 6.49 2.29
C GLY A 211 2.28 5.10 1.86
N MET A 212 1.36 4.12 1.83
CA MET A 212 1.68 2.75 1.42
C MET A 212 2.14 2.68 -0.04
N ILE A 213 1.34 3.19 -0.97
CA ILE A 213 1.70 3.13 -2.39
C ILE A 213 2.91 4.01 -2.72
N LYS A 214 3.08 5.15 -2.03
CA LYS A 214 4.28 5.97 -2.13
C LYS A 214 5.51 5.16 -1.72
N SER A 215 5.44 4.40 -0.61
CA SER A 215 6.54 3.56 -0.14
C SER A 215 6.93 2.46 -1.14
N LEU A 216 5.95 1.88 -1.84
CA LEU A 216 6.19 0.84 -2.85
C LEU A 216 6.81 1.38 -4.14
N LEU A 217 6.28 2.49 -4.67
CA LEU A 217 6.72 3.06 -5.95
C LEU A 217 8.06 3.79 -5.82
N ASP A 218 8.26 4.56 -4.73
CA ASP A 218 9.50 5.28 -4.45
C ASP A 218 10.71 4.35 -4.33
N ALA A 219 10.52 3.16 -3.80
CA ALA A 219 11.58 2.18 -3.64
C ALA A 219 12.20 1.71 -4.97
N VAL A 220 11.52 1.91 -6.10
CA VAL A 220 11.99 1.61 -7.46
C VAL A 220 12.08 2.86 -8.34
N GLY A 221 11.97 4.06 -7.76
CA GLY A 221 12.09 5.33 -8.47
C GLY A 221 10.89 5.68 -9.35
N LEU A 222 9.72 5.04 -9.15
CA LEU A 222 8.50 5.36 -9.90
C LEU A 222 7.71 6.49 -9.24
N GLN A 223 7.07 7.29 -10.06
CA GLN A 223 6.16 8.34 -9.59
C GLN A 223 4.94 7.74 -8.87
N CYS A 224 4.55 8.35 -7.75
CA CYS A 224 3.34 7.98 -7.02
C CYS A 224 2.09 8.49 -7.77
N CYS A 225 1.63 7.72 -8.75
CA CYS A 225 0.45 8.03 -9.54
C CYS A 225 -0.41 6.80 -9.84
N ALA A 226 -1.64 7.03 -10.28
CA ALA A 226 -2.60 5.96 -10.56
C ALA A 226 -2.12 5.03 -11.68
N ASN A 227 -1.46 5.55 -12.73
CA ASN A 227 -0.97 4.73 -13.82
C ASN A 227 0.15 3.78 -13.36
N SER A 228 1.16 4.29 -12.66
CA SER A 228 2.29 3.48 -12.15
C SER A 228 1.80 2.37 -11.20
N ALA A 229 0.84 2.71 -10.31
CA ALA A 229 0.22 1.74 -9.41
C ALA A 229 -0.57 0.66 -10.17
N THR A 230 -1.39 1.06 -11.16
CA THR A 230 -2.21 0.13 -11.96
C THR A 230 -1.33 -0.83 -12.76
N ILE A 231 -0.27 -0.32 -13.40
CA ILE A 231 0.65 -1.14 -14.18
C ILE A 231 1.41 -2.13 -13.29
N SER A 232 1.80 -1.72 -12.07
CA SER A 232 2.40 -2.64 -11.09
C SER A 232 1.45 -3.79 -10.75
N ILE A 233 0.16 -3.52 -10.57
CA ILE A 233 -0.86 -4.55 -10.33
C ILE A 233 -1.03 -5.46 -11.55
N ILE A 234 -1.12 -4.91 -12.76
CA ILE A 234 -1.25 -5.68 -14.01
C ILE A 234 -0.08 -6.63 -14.21
N ARG A 235 1.15 -6.20 -13.90
CA ARG A 235 2.35 -7.04 -14.00
C ARG A 235 2.35 -8.21 -13.01
N GLY A 236 1.56 -8.12 -11.93
CA GLY A 236 1.29 -9.22 -11.00
C GLY A 236 2.42 -9.54 -10.02
N HIS A 237 3.47 -8.72 -9.94
CA HIS A 237 4.51 -8.90 -8.93
C HIS A 237 3.96 -8.61 -7.54
N THR A 238 4.41 -9.38 -6.56
CA THR A 238 3.94 -9.23 -5.18
C THR A 238 5.09 -9.12 -4.21
N ARG A 239 4.82 -8.48 -3.08
CA ARG A 239 5.73 -8.33 -1.95
C ARG A 239 5.01 -8.63 -0.65
N SER A 240 5.73 -9.23 0.30
CA SER A 240 5.25 -9.37 1.67
C SER A 240 5.23 -8.01 2.39
N LEU A 241 4.26 -7.83 3.26
CA LEU A 241 4.10 -6.68 4.13
C LEU A 241 3.93 -7.13 5.58
N ASP A 242 4.63 -6.46 6.48
CA ASP A 242 4.49 -6.65 7.91
C ASP A 242 3.14 -6.08 8.39
N VAL A 243 2.52 -6.77 9.32
CA VAL A 243 1.27 -6.33 9.95
C VAL A 243 1.48 -6.19 11.45
N ALA A 244 1.21 -5.00 11.98
CA ALA A 244 1.24 -4.76 13.41
C ALA A 244 -0.11 -5.12 14.04
N THR A 245 -0.11 -6.00 15.02
CA THR A 245 -1.27 -6.30 15.86
C THR A 245 -1.25 -5.39 17.08
N ILE A 246 -2.17 -4.44 17.14
CA ILE A 246 -2.41 -3.58 18.30
C ILE A 246 -3.49 -4.24 19.15
N SER A 247 -3.19 -4.49 20.42
CA SER A 247 -4.08 -5.21 21.34
C SER A 247 -4.30 -4.47 22.66
N GLN A 248 -5.54 -4.49 23.09
CA GLN A 248 -5.98 -4.00 24.41
C GLN A 248 -7.09 -4.92 24.92
N GLY A 249 -6.77 -5.75 25.90
CA GLY A 249 -7.67 -6.81 26.31
C GLY A 249 -8.03 -7.72 25.13
N ASN A 250 -9.32 -7.95 24.93
CA ASN A 250 -9.83 -8.76 23.82
C ASN A 250 -9.97 -7.98 22.49
N THR A 251 -9.78 -6.67 22.52
CA THR A 251 -9.90 -5.82 21.33
C THR A 251 -8.59 -5.82 20.55
N LYS A 252 -8.69 -6.01 19.24
CA LYS A 252 -7.54 -6.01 18.31
C LYS A 252 -7.80 -5.13 17.11
N PHE A 253 -6.75 -4.46 16.70
CA PHE A 253 -6.68 -3.69 15.47
C PHE A 253 -5.39 -4.06 14.72
N PHE A 254 -5.48 -4.21 13.40
CA PHE A 254 -4.34 -4.57 12.56
C PHE A 254 -3.92 -3.35 11.74
N SER A 255 -2.73 -2.85 12.05
CA SER A 255 -2.12 -1.69 11.40
C SER A 255 -1.08 -2.13 10.40
N VAL A 256 -0.99 -1.41 9.28
CA VAL A 256 -0.03 -1.68 8.20
C VAL A 256 0.89 -0.49 7.90
N LEU A 257 0.56 0.72 8.37
CA LEU A 257 1.40 1.90 8.18
C LEU A 257 2.03 2.37 9.48
N MET A 258 1.19 2.84 10.41
CA MET A 258 1.69 3.55 11.59
C MET A 258 0.76 3.46 12.80
N LEU A 259 1.34 3.72 13.99
CA LEU A 259 0.64 4.14 15.19
C LEU A 259 1.27 5.44 15.66
N ALA A 260 0.45 6.44 15.96
CA ALA A 260 0.88 7.75 16.44
C ALA A 260 0.18 8.13 17.75
N TRP A 261 0.93 8.81 18.63
CA TRP A 261 0.43 9.44 19.84
C TRP A 261 1.12 10.77 20.09
N GLY A 262 0.38 11.78 20.52
CA GLY A 262 0.87 13.15 20.71
C GLY A 262 0.82 13.96 19.44
N LEU A 263 1.86 14.74 19.13
CA LEU A 263 1.87 15.74 18.06
C LEU A 263 1.31 15.24 16.73
N VAL A 264 1.74 14.05 16.28
CA VAL A 264 1.32 13.53 14.98
C VAL A 264 -0.15 13.13 14.98
N ALA A 265 -0.62 12.41 16.02
CA ALA A 265 -2.03 12.08 16.18
C ALA A 265 -2.89 13.33 16.32
N ASP A 266 -2.42 14.35 17.05
CA ASP A 266 -3.10 15.66 17.15
C ASP A 266 -3.24 16.31 15.75
N ILE A 267 -2.18 16.28 14.93
CA ILE A 267 -2.20 16.87 13.58
C ILE A 267 -3.16 16.10 12.68
N ASP A 268 -3.07 14.79 12.65
CA ASP A 268 -3.88 13.97 11.76
C ASP A 268 -5.38 14.11 12.08
N ILE A 269 -5.75 13.89 13.32
CA ILE A 269 -7.17 13.87 13.74
C ILE A 269 -7.75 15.27 13.91
N GLU A 270 -7.06 16.18 14.59
CA GLU A 270 -7.62 17.51 14.86
C GLU A 270 -7.65 18.41 13.62
N SER A 271 -6.78 18.16 12.59
CA SER A 271 -6.84 18.91 11.33
C SER A 271 -8.09 18.63 10.51
N GLU A 272 -8.84 17.55 10.82
CA GLU A 272 -10.11 17.22 10.17
C GLU A 272 -11.13 18.38 10.17
N LYS A 273 -11.08 19.27 11.17
CA LYS A 273 -11.88 20.50 11.21
C LYS A 273 -11.62 21.45 10.02
N PHE A 274 -10.46 21.29 9.35
CA PHE A 274 -10.05 22.08 8.18
C PHE A 274 -10.11 21.27 6.88
N ARG A 275 -10.96 20.24 6.80
CA ARG A 275 -11.09 19.35 5.64
C ARG A 275 -11.30 20.07 4.31
N TRP A 276 -11.90 21.26 4.35
CA TRP A 276 -12.10 22.12 3.20
C TRP A 276 -10.80 22.61 2.54
N MET A 277 -9.65 22.61 3.29
CA MET A 277 -8.33 22.99 2.77
C MET A 277 -7.64 21.83 1.99
N GLY A 278 -8.24 20.64 1.92
CA GLY A 278 -7.59 19.48 1.29
C GLY A 278 -6.34 19.04 2.06
N SER A 279 -5.26 18.68 1.35
CA SER A 279 -3.99 18.25 1.98
C SER A 279 -3.27 19.34 2.76
N ALA A 280 -3.43 20.60 2.37
CA ALA A 280 -2.81 21.75 3.04
C ALA A 280 -3.23 21.91 4.52
N ARG A 281 -4.35 21.27 4.94
CA ARG A 281 -4.78 21.25 6.33
C ARG A 281 -3.73 20.69 7.29
N MET A 282 -2.99 19.68 6.83
CA MET A 282 -1.98 19.00 7.63
C MET A 282 -0.83 19.96 7.95
N ASP A 283 -0.29 20.63 6.92
CA ASP A 283 0.81 21.59 7.07
C ASP A 283 0.37 22.81 7.92
N PHE A 284 -0.81 23.33 7.66
CA PHE A 284 -1.37 24.45 8.42
C PHE A 284 -1.50 24.09 9.91
N TYR A 285 -2.07 22.90 10.20
CA TYR A 285 -2.27 22.49 11.58
C TYR A 285 -0.95 22.09 12.25
N ALA A 286 0.00 21.53 11.52
CA ALA A 286 1.34 21.23 12.00
C ALA A 286 2.05 22.49 12.48
N ILE A 287 2.02 23.58 11.70
CA ILE A 287 2.60 24.87 12.11
C ILE A 287 1.95 25.35 13.40
N GLN A 288 0.62 25.32 13.50
CA GLN A 288 -0.10 25.72 14.73
C GLN A 288 0.32 24.86 15.93
N ARG A 289 0.48 23.55 15.75
CA ARG A 289 0.88 22.63 16.82
C ARG A 289 2.34 22.79 17.22
N ILE A 290 3.24 23.14 16.29
CA ILE A 290 4.65 23.44 16.58
C ILE A 290 4.76 24.71 17.41
N ILE A 291 3.98 25.74 17.10
CA ILE A 291 3.96 27.01 17.88
C ILE A 291 3.38 26.78 19.28
N CYS A 292 2.31 25.99 19.39
CA CYS A 292 1.63 25.63 20.64
C CYS A 292 1.93 24.17 20.99
N LEU A 293 3.19 23.83 21.25
CA LEU A 293 3.64 22.46 21.46
C LEU A 293 3.02 21.87 22.74
N ARG A 294 2.46 20.68 22.61
CA ARG A 294 1.95 19.89 23.75
C ARG A 294 2.96 18.81 24.12
N GLN A 295 3.04 18.52 25.40
CA GLN A 295 3.80 17.39 25.91
C GLN A 295 2.86 16.52 26.76
N TYR A 296 2.96 15.22 26.58
CA TYR A 296 2.14 14.25 27.25
C TYR A 296 2.99 13.39 28.20
N ASN A 297 2.55 13.22 29.44
CA ASN A 297 3.12 12.24 30.33
C ASN A 297 2.79 10.84 29.81
N GLY A 298 3.71 9.91 30.00
CA GLY A 298 3.46 8.53 29.58
C GLY A 298 4.71 7.70 29.67
N ARG A 299 4.58 6.44 29.26
CA ARG A 299 5.67 5.46 29.26
C ARG A 299 5.64 4.62 28.00
N VAL A 300 6.80 4.48 27.40
CA VAL A 300 7.04 3.59 26.27
C VAL A 300 7.85 2.41 26.77
N LEU A 301 7.39 1.21 26.48
CA LEU A 301 8.07 -0.04 26.79
C LEU A 301 8.36 -0.74 25.47
N PHE A 302 9.56 -1.28 25.30
CA PHE A 302 9.92 -1.91 24.04
C PHE A 302 10.94 -3.03 24.23
N LEU A 303 10.87 -3.99 23.32
CA LEU A 303 11.89 -5.01 23.15
C LEU A 303 12.78 -4.58 22.00
N PRO A 304 14.04 -4.18 22.23
CA PRO A 304 14.91 -3.65 21.19
C PRO A 304 15.24 -4.70 20.13
N ALA A 305 15.41 -4.26 18.90
CA ALA A 305 16.10 -5.03 17.87
C ALA A 305 17.62 -5.01 18.13
N PRO A 306 18.40 -5.96 17.55
CA PRO A 306 19.84 -5.97 17.67
C PRO A 306 20.48 -4.61 17.30
N GLY A 307 21.37 -4.12 18.16
CA GLY A 307 22.04 -2.83 18.02
C GLY A 307 21.32 -1.64 18.66
N PHE A 308 20.14 -1.86 19.25
CA PHE A 308 19.36 -0.80 19.95
C PHE A 308 19.23 -1.04 21.45
N GLU A 309 19.97 -1.95 22.02
CA GLU A 309 19.92 -2.36 23.43
C GLU A 309 20.43 -1.24 24.38
N GLY A 310 21.16 -0.25 23.86
CA GLY A 310 21.65 0.89 24.64
C GLY A 310 20.60 1.94 24.99
N TYR A 311 19.42 1.92 24.35
CA TYR A 311 18.39 2.93 24.57
C TYR A 311 17.44 2.55 25.71
N GLY A 312 16.94 3.57 26.44
CA GLY A 312 16.03 3.39 27.57
C GLY A 312 16.66 2.74 28.78
N GLN A 313 15.87 2.49 29.82
CA GLN A 313 16.30 1.82 31.05
C GLN A 313 15.78 0.38 31.07
N PRO A 314 16.57 -0.60 31.57
CA PRO A 314 16.08 -1.97 31.75
C PRO A 314 14.84 -2.00 32.64
N THR A 315 13.89 -2.86 32.29
CA THR A 315 12.65 -3.05 33.06
C THR A 315 12.17 -4.50 33.03
N SER A 316 11.54 -4.95 34.11
CA SER A 316 10.96 -6.29 34.20
C SER A 316 9.53 -6.34 33.65
N TYR A 317 9.32 -5.82 32.45
CA TYR A 317 8.02 -5.83 31.80
C TYR A 317 7.74 -7.18 31.14
N ARG A 318 6.49 -7.65 31.22
CA ARG A 318 6.01 -8.84 30.49
C ARG A 318 4.79 -8.46 29.65
N LEU A 319 4.76 -8.92 28.42
CA LEU A 319 3.54 -8.82 27.61
C LEU A 319 2.45 -9.66 28.27
N TYR A 320 1.33 -9.02 28.57
CA TYR A 320 0.18 -9.69 29.14
C TYR A 320 -0.55 -10.46 28.04
N LYS A 321 -0.53 -11.79 28.10
CA LYS A 321 -1.46 -12.63 27.37
C LYS A 321 -2.67 -12.84 28.28
N GLU A 322 -3.82 -12.28 27.91
CA GLU A 322 -5.05 -12.67 28.59
C GLU A 322 -5.27 -14.18 28.38
N PRO A 323 -5.65 -14.91 29.46
CA PRO A 323 -6.02 -16.30 29.29
C PRO A 323 -7.19 -16.38 28.31
N PRO A 324 -7.23 -17.39 27.42
CA PRO A 324 -8.33 -17.55 26.49
C PRO A 324 -9.62 -17.63 27.29
N VAL A 325 -10.52 -16.68 27.04
CA VAL A 325 -11.86 -16.70 27.64
C VAL A 325 -12.53 -18.00 27.23
N SER A 326 -12.86 -18.82 28.23
CA SER A 326 -13.45 -20.13 28.06
C SER A 326 -14.64 -20.07 27.09
N ASN A 327 -14.64 -20.96 26.09
CA ASN A 327 -15.75 -21.40 25.25
C ASN A 327 -16.19 -20.61 24.02
N ASN A 328 -15.66 -19.44 23.68
CA ASN A 328 -15.83 -18.92 22.31
C ASN A 328 -14.48 -18.96 21.58
N LYS A 329 -14.32 -19.89 20.62
CA LYS A 329 -13.21 -19.82 19.65
C LYS A 329 -13.31 -18.46 18.97
N ALA A 330 -12.41 -17.55 19.29
CA ALA A 330 -12.31 -16.28 18.60
C ALA A 330 -12.14 -16.59 17.11
N LEU A 331 -13.13 -16.19 16.31
CA LEU A 331 -13.06 -16.30 14.86
C LEU A 331 -12.06 -15.26 14.37
N GLY A 332 -11.11 -15.68 13.54
CA GLY A 332 -10.12 -14.79 12.95
C GLY A 332 -8.73 -14.85 13.58
N TYR A 333 -7.84 -14.02 13.04
CA TYR A 333 -6.45 -13.92 13.46
C TYR A 333 -6.33 -13.28 14.85
N GLN A 334 -5.44 -13.81 15.69
CA GLN A 334 -5.29 -13.38 17.08
C GLN A 334 -3.97 -12.65 17.38
N GLY A 335 -3.16 -12.37 16.38
CA GLY A 335 -1.81 -11.84 16.53
C GLY A 335 -0.77 -12.96 16.53
N PRO A 336 0.53 -12.59 16.50
CA PRO A 336 1.62 -13.55 16.43
C PRO A 336 1.65 -14.45 17.66
N ASP A 337 1.99 -15.71 17.45
CA ASP A 337 2.20 -16.69 18.52
C ASP A 337 3.60 -16.56 19.14
N THR A 338 4.02 -15.32 19.37
CA THR A 338 5.33 -15.02 19.93
C THR A 338 5.33 -15.21 21.45
N LYS A 339 6.15 -16.12 21.91
CA LYS A 339 6.45 -16.30 23.34
C LYS A 339 7.55 -15.32 23.73
N PHE A 340 7.17 -14.11 24.13
CA PHE A 340 8.10 -13.17 24.78
C PHE A 340 8.15 -13.42 26.31
N GLU A 341 7.92 -14.67 26.75
CA GLU A 341 7.62 -14.99 28.16
C GLU A 341 8.84 -14.85 29.10
N ASP A 342 10.07 -14.89 28.59
CA ASP A 342 11.29 -14.95 29.42
C ASP A 342 12.38 -13.94 29.00
N VAL A 343 12.00 -12.78 28.43
CA VAL A 343 12.99 -11.83 27.97
C VAL A 343 13.14 -10.71 29.00
N ASP A 344 14.19 -10.81 29.83
CA ASP A 344 14.64 -9.71 30.73
C ASP A 344 15.23 -8.51 29.95
N GLU A 345 14.97 -8.44 28.63
CA GLU A 345 15.54 -7.46 27.71
C GLU A 345 14.62 -6.27 27.45
N TRP A 346 13.45 -6.22 28.10
CA TRP A 346 12.55 -5.09 27.95
C TRP A 346 13.17 -3.82 28.50
N ARG A 347 12.93 -2.72 27.78
CA ARG A 347 13.40 -1.39 28.14
C ARG A 347 12.25 -0.42 28.22
N GLU A 348 12.43 0.65 29.02
CA GLU A 348 11.44 1.71 29.16
C GLU A 348 12.05 3.09 28.89
N ILE A 349 11.24 3.97 28.33
CA ILE A 349 11.47 5.40 28.26
C ILE A 349 10.27 6.07 28.90
N LYS A 350 10.53 6.97 29.86
CA LYS A 350 9.50 7.79 30.53
C LYS A 350 9.44 9.15 29.90
N GLY A 351 8.21 9.67 29.69
CA GLY A 351 7.99 11.02 29.20
C GLY A 351 8.48 12.14 30.14
N PRO A 352 8.16 13.40 29.82
CA PRO A 352 7.10 13.76 28.87
C PRO A 352 7.54 13.62 27.41
N PHE A 353 6.56 13.25 26.55
CA PHE A 353 6.74 13.09 25.10
C PHE A 353 6.02 14.19 24.33
N VAL A 354 6.65 14.71 23.29
CA VAL A 354 5.98 15.53 22.27
C VAL A 354 5.18 14.60 21.33
N SER A 355 5.79 13.51 20.91
CA SER A 355 5.18 12.50 20.03
C SER A 355 5.86 11.16 20.21
N VAL A 356 5.07 10.11 20.09
CA VAL A 356 5.53 8.73 19.89
C VAL A 356 4.94 8.25 18.56
N TRP A 357 5.80 7.76 17.67
CA TRP A 357 5.40 7.38 16.33
C TRP A 357 6.05 6.05 15.95
N LEU A 358 5.24 5.04 15.70
CA LEU A 358 5.67 3.71 15.25
C LEU A 358 5.33 3.55 13.77
N HIS A 359 6.30 3.12 12.96
CA HIS A 359 6.14 2.96 11.52
C HIS A 359 6.51 1.58 11.02
N ASN A 360 5.68 1.05 10.11
CA ASN A 360 5.96 -0.16 9.33
C ASN A 360 6.54 0.14 7.95
N VAL A 361 6.34 1.35 7.43
CA VAL A 361 6.73 1.77 6.08
C VAL A 361 7.48 3.11 6.11
N PRO A 362 8.30 3.44 5.09
CA PRO A 362 9.09 4.67 5.07
C PRO A 362 8.26 5.95 5.02
N TRP A 363 7.17 5.96 4.26
CA TRP A 363 6.37 7.15 4.00
C TRP A 363 5.08 7.15 4.80
N GLY A 364 4.85 8.22 5.55
CA GLY A 364 3.57 8.47 6.24
C GLY A 364 2.52 9.11 5.32
N ALA A 365 2.96 9.81 4.27
CA ALA A 365 2.15 10.41 3.21
C ALA A 365 3.02 10.63 1.96
N GLU A 366 2.45 11.05 0.83
CA GLU A 366 3.19 11.27 -0.43
C GLU A 366 4.41 12.17 -0.28
N ASN A 367 4.32 13.20 0.57
CA ASN A 367 5.37 14.20 0.77
C ASN A 367 6.04 14.10 2.17
N ASN A 368 5.83 13.02 2.90
CA ASN A 368 6.29 12.89 4.27
C ASN A 368 7.08 11.59 4.49
N LEU A 369 8.39 11.67 4.24
CA LEU A 369 9.33 10.59 4.52
C LEU A 369 9.69 10.61 6.01
N VAL A 370 9.09 9.74 6.80
CA VAL A 370 9.18 9.76 8.26
C VAL A 370 10.09 8.68 8.84
N ALA A 371 10.21 7.56 8.17
CA ALA A 371 10.99 6.42 8.62
C ALA A 371 11.89 5.86 7.50
N PRO A 372 12.89 6.64 7.02
CA PRO A 372 13.74 6.22 5.90
C PRO A 372 14.46 4.88 6.16
N ALA A 373 14.68 4.53 7.42
CA ALA A 373 15.28 3.25 7.82
C ALA A 373 14.28 2.08 7.90
N ALA A 374 12.98 2.32 7.74
CA ALA A 374 11.99 1.26 7.53
C ALA A 374 12.13 0.61 6.13
N LYS A 375 13.04 1.09 5.28
CA LYS A 375 13.43 0.38 4.05
C LYS A 375 13.98 -0.99 4.39
N ILE A 376 13.62 -1.96 3.60
CA ILE A 376 14.01 -3.37 3.70
C ILE A 376 15.53 -3.57 3.51
N SER A 377 16.29 -2.54 3.08
CA SER A 377 17.75 -2.55 2.95
C SER A 377 18.35 -1.20 3.33
N GLU A 378 19.23 -1.23 4.32
CA GLU A 378 20.21 -0.23 4.76
C GLU A 378 19.73 1.25 4.83
N GLY A 379 19.53 1.75 6.04
CA GLY A 379 19.08 3.12 6.31
C GLY A 379 20.20 4.05 6.75
N THR A 380 20.10 5.33 6.36
CA THR A 380 20.84 6.45 6.93
C THR A 380 20.14 6.93 8.21
N HIS A 381 20.91 7.13 9.29
CA HIS A 381 20.41 7.61 10.58
C HIS A 381 20.34 9.14 10.57
N VAL A 382 19.17 9.71 10.90
CA VAL A 382 19.07 11.11 11.31
C VAL A 382 19.28 11.14 12.82
N GLN A 383 20.44 11.62 13.27
CA GLN A 383 20.70 11.84 14.70
C GLN A 383 20.27 13.27 15.08
N SER A 384 19.29 13.36 15.97
CA SER A 384 18.92 14.59 16.66
C SER A 384 18.87 14.32 18.17
N PRO A 385 19.40 15.19 19.04
CA PRO A 385 19.33 14.96 20.47
C PRO A 385 17.91 14.94 21.05
N TYR A 386 16.92 15.36 20.27
CA TYR A 386 15.49 15.42 20.64
C TYR A 386 14.64 14.30 20.02
N VAL A 387 15.22 13.48 19.14
CA VAL A 387 14.51 12.39 18.46
C VAL A 387 15.29 11.09 18.66
N ALA A 388 14.67 10.12 19.32
CA ALA A 388 15.19 8.76 19.38
C ALA A 388 14.52 7.93 18.28
N TYR A 389 15.32 7.40 17.37
CA TYR A 389 14.89 6.47 16.34
C TYR A 389 15.31 5.05 16.75
N LEU A 390 14.33 4.17 16.97
CA LEU A 390 14.55 2.83 17.51
C LEU A 390 13.94 1.76 16.58
N LYS A 391 14.67 0.65 16.36
CA LYS A 391 14.06 -0.58 15.83
C LYS A 391 13.64 -1.46 17.00
N VAL A 392 12.41 -1.94 16.96
CA VAL A 392 11.83 -2.72 18.06
C VAL A 392 11.18 -4.01 17.55
N LYS A 393 11.23 -5.07 18.35
CA LYS A 393 10.56 -6.36 18.09
C LYS A 393 9.13 -6.37 18.64
N ALA A 394 8.91 -5.66 19.74
CA ALA A 394 7.62 -5.49 20.39
C ALA A 394 7.59 -4.15 21.11
N PHE A 395 6.40 -3.62 21.31
CA PHE A 395 6.20 -2.30 21.85
C PHE A 395 4.95 -2.26 22.73
N ALA A 396 4.97 -1.46 23.80
CA ALA A 396 3.77 -1.13 24.55
C ALA A 396 3.78 0.37 24.88
N LEU A 397 2.61 1.00 24.77
CA LEU A 397 2.38 2.39 25.08
C LEU A 397 1.47 2.48 26.29
N GLU A 398 1.90 3.21 27.32
CA GLU A 398 1.07 3.66 28.42
C GLU A 398 0.88 5.19 28.27
N PRO A 399 -0.22 5.62 27.62
CA PRO A 399 -0.48 7.02 27.37
C PRO A 399 -0.92 7.71 28.66
N GLY A 400 -0.55 8.99 28.83
CA GLY A 400 -0.92 9.75 30.00
C GLY A 400 -1.46 11.13 29.65
N ALA A 401 -1.67 11.95 30.65
CA ALA A 401 -2.25 13.28 30.53
C ALA A 401 -1.26 14.32 30.02
N LEU A 402 -1.77 15.43 29.51
CA LEU A 402 -1.04 16.62 29.12
C LEU A 402 -0.27 17.19 30.32
N VAL A 403 0.97 17.61 30.10
CA VAL A 403 1.79 18.24 31.13
C VAL A 403 1.13 19.56 31.57
N GLY A 404 0.91 19.70 32.87
CA GLY A 404 0.22 20.85 33.43
C GLY A 404 -1.32 20.78 33.42
N GLU A 405 -1.91 19.78 32.75
CA GLU A 405 -3.36 19.58 32.67
C GLU A 405 -3.72 18.11 32.91
N PRO A 406 -3.80 17.65 34.18
CA PRO A 406 -3.97 16.22 34.49
C PRO A 406 -5.32 15.64 34.07
N ASP A 407 -6.32 16.49 33.79
CA ASP A 407 -7.63 16.09 33.28
C ASP A 407 -7.73 16.05 31.76
N THR A 408 -6.70 16.50 31.04
CA THR A 408 -6.66 16.53 29.58
C THR A 408 -5.73 15.45 29.07
N GLU A 409 -6.26 14.53 28.26
CA GLU A 409 -5.54 13.42 27.66
C GLU A 409 -5.47 13.61 26.13
N GLY A 410 -4.62 12.80 25.47
CA GLY A 410 -4.41 12.90 24.03
C GLY A 410 -5.28 11.98 23.21
N ILE A 411 -4.85 11.79 21.97
CA ILE A 411 -5.46 10.88 21.00
C ILE A 411 -4.37 9.86 20.60
N ILE A 412 -4.78 8.61 20.38
CA ILE A 412 -3.98 7.59 19.73
C ILE A 412 -4.62 7.32 18.39
N ASP A 413 -3.82 7.47 17.35
CA ASP A 413 -4.16 7.23 15.97
C ASP A 413 -3.43 6.00 15.44
N ALA A 414 -4.09 5.19 14.63
CA ALA A 414 -3.46 4.13 13.87
C ALA A 414 -3.98 4.14 12.44
N ASP A 415 -3.09 4.34 11.47
CA ASP A 415 -3.38 4.35 10.03
C ASP A 415 -4.48 5.38 9.63
N GLY A 416 -4.57 6.53 10.33
CA GLY A 416 -5.59 7.55 10.11
C GLY A 416 -6.94 7.30 10.80
N GLU A 417 -7.04 6.24 11.62
CA GLU A 417 -8.23 5.91 12.39
C GLU A 417 -8.02 6.21 13.87
N VAL A 418 -9.02 6.83 14.52
CA VAL A 418 -8.99 7.08 15.96
C VAL A 418 -9.02 5.76 16.72
N LEU A 419 -7.85 5.30 17.16
CA LEU A 419 -7.75 4.06 17.93
C LEU A 419 -8.27 4.27 19.36
N ALA A 420 -7.82 5.33 20.03
CA ALA A 420 -8.25 5.68 21.38
C ALA A 420 -8.32 7.19 21.58
N ARG A 421 -9.23 7.62 22.41
CA ARG A 421 -9.45 9.02 22.74
C ARG A 421 -9.53 9.22 24.25
N GLY A 422 -8.69 10.09 24.77
CA GLY A 422 -8.64 10.43 26.16
C GLY A 422 -9.66 11.51 26.59
N ARG A 423 -9.70 11.76 27.88
CA ARG A 423 -10.57 12.77 28.49
C ARG A 423 -10.25 14.16 27.94
N ARG A 424 -11.28 14.97 27.69
CA ARG A 424 -11.19 16.37 27.20
C ARG A 424 -10.39 16.56 25.91
N SER A 425 -10.00 15.49 25.22
CA SER A 425 -9.37 15.58 23.90
C SER A 425 -10.35 16.04 22.82
N TYR A 426 -9.84 16.38 21.64
CA TYR A 426 -10.67 16.83 20.51
C TYR A 426 -11.75 15.81 20.17
N LYS A 427 -12.99 16.28 20.03
CA LYS A 427 -14.15 15.45 19.66
C LYS A 427 -14.33 15.49 18.13
N CYS A 428 -14.15 14.35 17.49
CA CYS A 428 -14.48 14.13 16.08
C CYS A 428 -15.64 13.13 15.97
N GLU A 429 -16.17 12.94 14.76
CA GLU A 429 -17.26 12.00 14.49
C GLU A 429 -16.82 10.54 14.55
N GLN A 430 -15.53 10.26 14.39
CA GLN A 430 -14.98 8.90 14.45
C GLN A 430 -15.16 8.31 15.85
N ILE A 431 -15.55 7.05 15.90
CA ILE A 431 -15.72 6.29 17.15
C ILE A 431 -14.38 5.66 17.51
N ALA A 432 -13.90 5.90 18.73
CA ALA A 432 -12.70 5.25 19.25
C ALA A 432 -12.92 3.73 19.39
N LEU A 433 -11.96 2.94 18.91
CA LEU A 433 -12.04 1.47 18.91
C LEU A 433 -11.60 0.87 20.25
N MET A 434 -10.75 1.58 20.99
CA MET A 434 -10.15 1.18 22.26
C MET A 434 -10.28 2.28 23.30
N SER A 435 -10.03 1.98 24.56
CA SER A 435 -9.92 2.97 25.63
C SER A 435 -8.56 3.66 25.61
N TYR A 436 -8.51 4.90 26.12
CA TYR A 436 -7.23 5.61 26.29
C TYR A 436 -6.50 5.06 27.52
N ASP A 437 -5.89 3.92 27.32
CA ASP A 437 -5.18 3.16 28.34
C ASP A 437 -4.04 2.39 27.64
N LYS A 438 -3.29 1.63 28.42
CA LYS A 438 -2.20 0.80 27.94
C LYS A 438 -2.61 -0.07 26.75
N LEU A 439 -1.79 -0.04 25.71
CA LEU A 439 -1.91 -0.93 24.57
C LEU A 439 -0.58 -1.61 24.25
N GLN A 440 -0.65 -2.74 23.59
CA GLN A 440 0.50 -3.55 23.20
C GLN A 440 0.52 -3.72 21.67
N VAL A 441 1.71 -3.68 21.08
CA VAL A 441 1.93 -3.84 19.64
C VAL A 441 2.94 -4.95 19.42
N THR A 442 2.57 -5.90 18.59
CA THR A 442 3.44 -6.97 18.09
C THR A 442 3.38 -6.98 16.58
N VAL A 443 4.47 -7.37 15.91
CA VAL A 443 4.56 -7.35 14.45
C VAL A 443 4.74 -8.76 13.91
N ASP A 444 3.88 -9.11 12.93
CA ASP A 444 4.04 -10.28 12.10
C ASP A 444 4.75 -9.91 10.82
N GLN A 445 5.95 -10.45 10.66
CA GLN A 445 6.73 -10.21 9.45
C GLN A 445 6.13 -10.93 8.25
N GLY A 446 5.88 -10.18 7.19
CA GLY A 446 5.41 -10.69 5.92
C GLY A 446 4.04 -11.35 5.95
N LEU A 447 3.17 -11.02 6.90
CA LEU A 447 1.85 -11.62 7.03
C LEU A 447 0.93 -11.29 5.85
N ALA A 448 0.93 -10.05 5.37
CA ALA A 448 0.15 -9.60 4.23
C ALA A 448 0.94 -9.72 2.91
N THR A 449 0.21 -9.74 1.80
CA THR A 449 0.78 -9.71 0.45
C THR A 449 0.24 -8.49 -0.29
N LEU A 450 1.13 -7.66 -0.85
CA LEU A 450 0.75 -6.53 -1.69
C LEU A 450 1.19 -6.75 -3.14
N PHE A 451 0.41 -6.24 -4.10
CA PHE A 451 0.93 -5.99 -5.43
C PHE A 451 2.00 -4.89 -5.34
N SER A 452 3.10 -5.11 -6.02
CA SER A 452 4.27 -4.25 -5.95
C SER A 452 4.94 -4.16 -7.32
N PRO A 453 5.63 -3.07 -7.64
CA PRO A 453 6.53 -3.08 -8.78
C PRO A 453 7.65 -4.13 -8.59
N GLU A 454 8.23 -4.56 -9.70
CA GLU A 454 9.42 -5.44 -9.70
C GLU A 454 10.63 -4.64 -9.17
N TYR A 455 11.40 -5.25 -8.25
CA TYR A 455 12.62 -4.68 -7.64
C TYR A 455 13.86 -5.12 -8.39
#